data_14f79ffd837c6ca05a44dd9be26ed5db
#
_entry.id   14f79ffd837c6ca05a44dd9be26ed5db
#
_cell.length_a   1.000
_cell.length_b   1.000
_cell.length_c   1.000
_cell.angle_alpha   90.00
_cell.angle_beta   90.00
_cell.angle_gamma   90.00
#
_symmetry.space_group_name_H-M   'P 1'
#
loop_
_entity.id
_entity.type
_entity.pdbx_description
1 polymer ?
#
loop_
_entity_poly.entity_id
_entity_poly.type
_entity_poly.pdbx_seq_one_letter_code
_entity_poly.pdbx_strand_id
1 'polypeptide(L)'
;MSKNNSVIIFSLTVTAIIAICLFITVFAILYFYWGDETAIKDALSTTGAFFGGFATLGTAVVASYLFYGWKEQHNKTVIADVAKQILINVNDDLDYLTQLTGYLRKLSPNNSLLNESIHKNIAGYLTALLGNGKKTSAQTLILFELTGDEHLEARRIGYHSGLIELSKNIKSIIDDNNSTGFLLNYIDSNMPDFLTHNKYYKIEIVSFILAKK
;
A
#
# COMPACT_ATOMS: atom_id res chain seq x y z
N MET A 1 -21.97 11.44 -8.12
CA MET A 1 -21.45 12.75 -7.65
C MET A 1 -20.19 12.47 -6.86
N SER A 2 -19.06 13.12 -7.21
CA SER A 2 -17.79 12.90 -6.51
C SER A 2 -17.94 13.32 -5.05
N LYS A 3 -17.45 12.51 -4.09
CA LYS A 3 -17.47 12.74 -2.64
C LYS A 3 -16.89 14.14 -2.27
N ASN A 4 -15.94 14.65 -3.08
CA ASN A 4 -15.34 15.98 -2.93
C ASN A 4 -16.35 17.13 -3.17
N ASN A 5 -17.26 16.98 -4.15
CA ASN A 5 -18.25 18.02 -4.43
C ASN A 5 -19.25 18.17 -3.28
N SER A 6 -19.58 17.10 -2.58
CA SER A 6 -20.49 17.11 -1.44
C SER A 6 -19.92 17.91 -0.26
N VAL A 7 -18.62 17.78 0.02
CA VAL A 7 -17.95 18.52 1.11
C VAL A 7 -17.88 20.03 0.81
N ILE A 8 -17.55 20.38 -0.44
CA ILE A 8 -17.48 21.78 -0.87
C ILE A 8 -18.87 22.42 -0.78
N ILE A 9 -19.91 21.74 -1.28
CA ILE A 9 -21.30 22.22 -1.22
C ILE A 9 -21.74 22.41 0.25
N PHE A 10 -21.47 21.44 1.11
CA PHE A 10 -21.80 21.50 2.54
C PHE A 10 -21.11 22.70 3.22
N SER A 11 -19.81 22.87 3.02
CA SER A 11 -19.04 24.00 3.59
C SER A 11 -19.58 25.35 3.11
N LEU A 12 -19.89 25.46 1.82
CA LEU A 12 -20.43 26.68 1.22
C LEU A 12 -21.82 27.02 1.77
N THR A 13 -22.67 25.99 1.97
CA THR A 13 -24.01 26.14 2.53
C THR A 13 -23.93 26.61 3.98
N VAL A 14 -23.08 26.01 4.81
CA VAL A 14 -22.91 26.42 6.24
C VAL A 14 -22.38 27.85 6.31
N THR A 15 -21.40 28.21 5.50
CA THR A 15 -20.86 29.59 5.46
C THR A 15 -21.93 30.60 5.05
N ALA A 16 -22.77 30.29 4.07
CA ALA A 16 -23.84 31.15 3.63
C ALA A 16 -24.90 31.35 4.74
N ILE A 17 -25.29 30.30 5.47
CA ILE A 17 -26.22 30.36 6.58
C ILE A 17 -25.68 31.29 7.70
N ILE A 18 -24.40 31.11 8.06
CA ILE A 18 -23.73 31.93 9.08
C ILE A 18 -23.73 33.41 8.65
N ALA A 19 -23.37 33.70 7.40
CA ALA A 19 -23.35 35.05 6.87
C ALA A 19 -24.74 35.72 6.90
N ILE A 20 -25.80 34.99 6.55
CA ILE A 20 -27.18 35.47 6.58
C ILE A 20 -27.60 35.76 8.05
N CYS A 21 -27.32 34.87 8.98
CA CYS A 21 -27.62 35.06 10.40
C CYS A 21 -26.90 36.29 10.95
N LEU A 22 -25.63 36.49 10.62
CA LEU A 22 -24.85 37.68 10.98
C LEU A 22 -25.49 38.94 10.44
N PHE A 23 -25.83 38.95 9.16
CA PHE A 23 -26.47 40.10 8.53
C PHE A 23 -27.80 40.47 9.21
N ILE A 24 -28.68 39.49 9.48
CA ILE A 24 -29.96 39.69 10.15
C ILE A 24 -29.73 40.24 11.57
N THR A 25 -28.75 39.69 12.29
CA THR A 25 -28.48 40.11 13.68
C THR A 25 -27.98 41.57 13.74
N VAL A 26 -27.03 41.92 12.86
CA VAL A 26 -26.52 43.31 12.78
C VAL A 26 -27.63 44.28 12.38
N PHE A 27 -28.46 43.90 11.40
CA PHE A 27 -29.60 44.74 10.99
C PHE A 27 -30.60 44.91 12.11
N ALA A 28 -30.93 43.87 12.86
CA ALA A 28 -31.84 43.96 14.01
C ALA A 28 -31.29 44.89 15.12
N ILE A 29 -29.98 44.78 15.42
CA ILE A 29 -29.33 45.65 16.39
C ILE A 29 -29.46 47.12 15.97
N LEU A 30 -29.12 47.45 14.72
CA LEU A 30 -29.23 48.82 14.21
C LEU A 30 -30.68 49.32 14.20
N TYR A 31 -31.64 48.46 13.92
CA TYR A 31 -33.07 48.82 13.89
C TYR A 31 -33.65 49.10 15.30
N PHE A 32 -33.37 48.21 16.28
CA PHE A 32 -33.96 48.31 17.61
C PHE A 32 -33.27 49.34 18.52
N TYR A 33 -31.97 49.60 18.32
CA TYR A 33 -31.18 50.53 19.15
C TYR A 33 -30.82 51.80 18.42
N TRP A 34 -31.58 52.19 17.39
CA TRP A 34 -31.36 53.40 16.60
C TRP A 34 -31.36 54.66 17.49
N GLY A 35 -30.24 55.38 17.54
CA GLY A 35 -30.06 56.61 18.34
C GLY A 35 -29.35 56.38 19.67
N ASP A 36 -29.08 55.16 20.11
CA ASP A 36 -28.29 54.89 21.32
C ASP A 36 -26.91 54.24 20.89
N GLU A 37 -25.91 55.10 20.75
CA GLU A 37 -24.57 54.67 20.29
C GLU A 37 -23.90 53.66 21.25
N THR A 38 -24.15 53.79 22.57
CA THR A 38 -23.56 52.91 23.59
C THR A 38 -24.16 51.50 23.49
N ALA A 39 -25.50 51.43 23.41
CA ALA A 39 -26.22 50.19 23.28
C ALA A 39 -25.86 49.45 21.95
N ILE A 40 -25.71 50.19 20.85
CA ILE A 40 -25.27 49.63 19.55
C ILE A 40 -23.87 49.03 19.68
N LYS A 41 -22.91 49.74 20.28
CA LYS A 41 -21.54 49.31 20.46
C LYS A 41 -21.45 48.03 21.30
N ASP A 42 -22.15 47.98 22.43
CA ASP A 42 -22.13 46.84 23.34
C ASP A 42 -22.81 45.61 22.71
N ALA A 43 -23.94 45.79 22.00
CA ALA A 43 -24.62 44.73 21.29
C ALA A 43 -23.79 44.14 20.15
N LEU A 44 -23.12 44.99 19.35
CA LEU A 44 -22.21 44.55 18.27
C LEU A 44 -20.99 43.85 18.84
N SER A 45 -20.38 44.31 19.92
CA SER A 45 -19.25 43.68 20.58
C SER A 45 -19.62 42.29 21.09
N THR A 46 -20.73 42.16 21.79
CA THR A 46 -21.24 40.88 22.30
C THR A 46 -21.54 39.90 21.15
N THR A 47 -22.24 40.39 20.13
CA THR A 47 -22.56 39.60 18.93
C THR A 47 -21.28 39.11 18.23
N GLY A 48 -20.30 40.01 18.07
CA GLY A 48 -18.99 39.65 17.47
C GLY A 48 -18.25 38.55 18.26
N ALA A 49 -18.29 38.63 19.59
CA ALA A 49 -17.70 37.60 20.46
C ALA A 49 -18.38 36.23 20.30
N PHE A 50 -19.73 36.21 20.27
CA PHE A 50 -20.50 34.99 20.04
C PHE A 50 -20.19 34.38 18.67
N PHE A 51 -20.22 35.15 17.58
CA PHE A 51 -19.93 34.68 16.26
C PHE A 51 -18.46 34.22 16.09
N GLY A 52 -17.52 34.89 16.75
CA GLY A 52 -16.14 34.44 16.83
C GLY A 52 -16.02 33.07 17.48
N GLY A 53 -16.70 32.82 18.57
CA GLY A 53 -16.77 31.53 19.24
C GLY A 53 -17.37 30.43 18.35
N PHE A 54 -18.52 30.71 17.73
CA PHE A 54 -19.15 29.75 16.80
C PHE A 54 -18.29 29.47 15.55
N ALA A 55 -17.64 30.49 15.00
CA ALA A 55 -16.72 30.30 13.86
C ALA A 55 -15.55 29.39 14.23
N THR A 56 -15.00 29.57 15.44
CA THR A 56 -13.90 28.69 15.92
C THR A 56 -14.36 27.25 16.09
N LEU A 57 -15.51 27.02 16.71
CA LEU A 57 -16.08 25.67 16.87
C LEU A 57 -16.40 25.03 15.50
N GLY A 58 -17.03 25.81 14.60
CA GLY A 58 -17.31 25.36 13.24
C GLY A 58 -16.05 24.94 12.46
N THR A 59 -15.00 25.74 12.58
CA THR A 59 -13.70 25.42 11.96
C THR A 59 -13.11 24.13 12.52
N ALA A 60 -13.19 23.92 13.84
CA ALA A 60 -12.70 22.69 14.47
C ALA A 60 -13.46 21.44 13.98
N VAL A 61 -14.78 21.54 13.82
CA VAL A 61 -15.61 20.45 13.28
C VAL A 61 -15.24 20.14 11.82
N VAL A 62 -15.11 21.17 10.98
CA VAL A 62 -14.71 21.01 9.58
C VAL A 62 -13.30 20.42 9.47
N ALA A 63 -12.36 20.92 10.26
CA ALA A 63 -10.99 20.40 10.30
C ALA A 63 -10.95 18.93 10.71
N SER A 64 -11.73 18.53 11.72
CA SER A 64 -11.84 17.14 12.16
C SER A 64 -12.39 16.24 11.03
N TYR A 65 -13.45 16.68 10.35
CA TYR A 65 -14.03 15.94 9.23
C TYR A 65 -13.04 15.75 8.07
N LEU A 66 -12.33 16.83 7.70
CA LEU A 66 -11.29 16.78 6.65
C LEU A 66 -10.14 15.86 7.05
N PHE A 67 -9.73 15.89 8.32
CA PHE A 67 -8.67 15.04 8.84
C PHE A 67 -9.03 13.56 8.75
N TYR A 68 -10.28 13.18 9.10
CA TYR A 68 -10.73 11.78 8.94
C TYR A 68 -10.73 11.33 7.48
N GLY A 69 -11.23 12.16 6.57
CA GLY A 69 -11.20 11.86 5.14
C GLY A 69 -9.79 11.74 4.59
N TRP A 70 -8.88 12.63 4.99
CA TRP A 70 -7.47 12.57 4.61
C TRP A 70 -6.79 11.32 5.16
N LYS A 71 -7.01 10.98 6.43
CA LYS A 71 -6.44 9.79 7.06
C LYS A 71 -6.85 8.50 6.33
N GLU A 72 -8.13 8.37 5.96
CA GLU A 72 -8.61 7.21 5.20
C GLU A 72 -7.92 7.11 3.84
N GLN A 73 -7.82 8.23 3.09
CA GLN A 73 -7.14 8.25 1.79
C GLN A 73 -5.64 7.98 1.93
N HIS A 74 -5.01 8.52 2.96
CA HIS A 74 -3.59 8.31 3.22
C HIS A 74 -3.32 6.82 3.51
N ASN A 75 -4.10 6.19 4.37
CA ASN A 75 -3.96 4.77 4.68
C ASN A 75 -4.13 3.90 3.42
N LYS A 76 -5.15 4.16 2.59
CA LYS A 76 -5.32 3.45 1.31
C LYS A 76 -4.12 3.63 0.38
N THR A 77 -3.52 4.82 0.36
CA THR A 77 -2.33 5.09 -0.44
C THR A 77 -1.13 4.29 0.06
N VAL A 78 -0.88 4.29 1.37
CA VAL A 78 0.22 3.53 1.98
C VAL A 78 0.07 2.04 1.70
N ILE A 79 -1.13 1.47 1.91
CA ILE A 79 -1.43 0.06 1.60
C ILE A 79 -1.13 -0.26 0.13
N ALA A 80 -1.62 0.57 -0.79
CA ALA A 80 -1.40 0.36 -2.22
C ALA A 80 0.08 0.47 -2.62
N ASP A 81 0.84 1.37 -2.00
CA ASP A 81 2.25 1.55 -2.32
C ASP A 81 3.11 0.39 -1.77
N VAL A 82 2.80 -0.11 -0.57
CA VAL A 82 3.41 -1.34 -0.04
C VAL A 82 3.09 -2.54 -0.93
N ALA A 83 1.82 -2.70 -1.33
CA ALA A 83 1.40 -3.78 -2.23
C ALA A 83 2.11 -3.73 -3.59
N LYS A 84 2.28 -2.55 -4.19
CA LYS A 84 3.05 -2.38 -5.43
C LYS A 84 4.51 -2.82 -5.26
N GLN A 85 5.13 -2.46 -4.14
CA GLN A 85 6.52 -2.83 -3.89
C GLN A 85 6.67 -4.35 -3.72
N ILE A 86 5.71 -5.01 -3.06
CA ILE A 86 5.66 -6.46 -2.97
C ILE A 86 5.53 -7.08 -4.38
N LEU A 87 4.63 -6.55 -5.21
CA LEU A 87 4.43 -7.04 -6.57
C LEU A 87 5.69 -6.94 -7.43
N ILE A 88 6.45 -5.85 -7.30
CA ILE A 88 7.75 -5.68 -7.97
C ILE A 88 8.71 -6.77 -7.50
N ASN A 89 8.89 -6.95 -6.19
CA ASN A 89 9.80 -7.94 -5.67
C ASN A 89 9.42 -9.38 -6.08
N VAL A 90 8.13 -9.71 -6.11
CA VAL A 90 7.64 -11.02 -6.57
C VAL A 90 7.92 -11.24 -8.07
N ASN A 91 7.89 -10.17 -8.88
CA ASN A 91 8.31 -10.25 -10.28
C ASN A 91 9.83 -10.45 -10.40
N ASP A 92 10.63 -9.75 -9.59
CA ASP A 92 12.09 -9.90 -9.56
C ASP A 92 12.49 -11.35 -9.20
N ASP A 93 11.74 -12.01 -8.29
CA ASP A 93 11.97 -13.43 -7.98
C ASP A 93 11.77 -14.33 -9.20
N LEU A 94 10.75 -14.07 -10.02
CA LEU A 94 10.56 -14.79 -11.29
C LEU A 94 11.67 -14.51 -12.29
N ASP A 95 12.15 -13.28 -12.35
CA ASP A 95 13.25 -12.90 -13.23
C ASP A 95 14.55 -13.60 -12.83
N TYR A 96 14.87 -13.71 -11.54
CA TYR A 96 16.01 -14.48 -11.06
C TYR A 96 15.92 -15.96 -11.43
N LEU A 97 14.75 -16.58 -11.25
CA LEU A 97 14.53 -17.97 -11.65
C LEU A 97 14.64 -18.15 -13.17
N THR A 98 14.11 -17.24 -13.94
CA THR A 98 14.20 -17.25 -15.41
C THR A 98 15.65 -17.12 -15.88
N GLN A 99 16.41 -16.21 -15.27
CA GLN A 99 17.84 -16.03 -15.57
C GLN A 99 18.65 -17.28 -15.20
N LEU A 100 18.39 -17.87 -14.02
CA LEU A 100 19.02 -19.12 -13.60
C LEU A 100 18.73 -20.25 -14.59
N THR A 101 17.45 -20.43 -14.96
CA THR A 101 17.05 -21.46 -15.92
C THR A 101 17.69 -21.22 -17.30
N GLY A 102 17.72 -19.98 -17.76
CA GLY A 102 18.37 -19.57 -19.00
C GLY A 102 19.89 -19.84 -19.00
N TYR A 103 20.54 -19.59 -17.85
CA TYR A 103 21.96 -19.92 -17.67
C TYR A 103 22.21 -21.41 -17.74
N LEU A 104 21.43 -22.23 -17.04
CA LEU A 104 21.54 -23.69 -17.05
C LEU A 104 21.27 -24.30 -18.43
N ARG A 105 20.28 -23.78 -19.18
CA ARG A 105 19.98 -24.24 -20.55
C ARG A 105 21.15 -24.02 -21.51
N LYS A 106 21.92 -22.94 -21.34
CA LYS A 106 23.13 -22.71 -22.15
C LYS A 106 24.25 -23.70 -21.85
N LEU A 107 24.31 -24.21 -20.62
CA LEU A 107 25.31 -25.19 -20.19
C LEU A 107 24.88 -26.64 -20.45
N SER A 108 23.60 -26.94 -20.44
CA SER A 108 23.00 -28.26 -20.54
C SER A 108 23.42 -29.08 -21.80
N PRO A 109 23.60 -28.47 -23.00
CA PRO A 109 24.01 -29.26 -24.18
C PRO A 109 25.31 -30.07 -23.99
N ASN A 110 26.19 -29.61 -23.13
CA ASN A 110 27.47 -30.25 -22.87
C ASN A 110 27.42 -31.24 -21.69
N ASN A 111 26.24 -31.39 -21.03
CA ASN A 111 26.05 -32.22 -19.82
C ASN A 111 27.25 -32.15 -18.85
N SER A 112 27.80 -30.92 -18.71
CA SER A 112 28.99 -30.65 -17.93
C SER A 112 28.72 -30.85 -16.44
N LEU A 113 29.67 -31.44 -15.75
CA LEU A 113 29.70 -31.48 -14.30
C LEU A 113 29.75 -30.03 -13.79
N LEU A 114 29.08 -29.80 -12.67
CA LEU A 114 29.06 -28.49 -12.00
C LEU A 114 30.48 -28.17 -11.51
N ASN A 115 31.20 -27.31 -12.22
CA ASN A 115 32.51 -26.81 -11.79
C ASN A 115 32.34 -25.61 -10.83
N GLU A 116 33.43 -25.20 -10.17
CA GLU A 116 33.41 -24.12 -9.17
C GLU A 116 32.85 -22.81 -9.70
N SER A 117 33.12 -22.45 -10.95
CA SER A 117 32.59 -21.23 -11.58
C SER A 117 31.06 -21.29 -11.75
N ILE A 118 30.54 -22.44 -12.15
CA ILE A 118 29.11 -22.69 -12.31
C ILE A 118 28.43 -22.64 -10.93
N HIS A 119 29.01 -23.29 -9.92
CA HIS A 119 28.54 -23.24 -8.53
C HIS A 119 28.43 -21.80 -8.04
N LYS A 120 29.45 -20.98 -8.24
CA LYS A 120 29.46 -19.57 -7.83
C LYS A 120 28.35 -18.75 -8.48
N ASN A 121 28.13 -18.95 -9.78
CA ASN A 121 27.07 -18.24 -10.49
C ASN A 121 25.68 -18.65 -10.00
N ILE A 122 25.42 -19.94 -9.82
CA ILE A 122 24.14 -20.45 -9.31
C ILE A 122 23.92 -19.96 -7.88
N ALA A 123 24.94 -20.00 -7.02
CA ALA A 123 24.88 -19.47 -5.67
C ALA A 123 24.55 -17.97 -5.65
N GLY A 124 25.04 -17.20 -6.62
CA GLY A 124 24.68 -15.79 -6.81
C GLY A 124 23.19 -15.60 -7.05
N TYR A 125 22.60 -16.36 -7.98
CA TYR A 125 21.16 -16.31 -8.25
C TYR A 125 20.32 -16.72 -7.03
N LEU A 126 20.70 -17.80 -6.33
CA LEU A 126 20.00 -18.26 -5.14
C LEU A 126 20.08 -17.23 -4.00
N THR A 127 21.24 -16.59 -3.82
CA THR A 127 21.41 -15.54 -2.80
C THR A 127 20.53 -14.33 -3.10
N ALA A 128 20.45 -13.90 -4.37
CA ALA A 128 19.59 -12.82 -4.79
C ALA A 128 18.11 -13.18 -4.57
N LEU A 129 17.70 -14.36 -4.98
CA LEU A 129 16.34 -14.88 -4.83
C LEU A 129 15.93 -14.96 -3.34
N LEU A 130 16.74 -15.56 -2.49
CA LEU A 130 16.44 -15.66 -1.05
C LEU A 130 16.47 -14.30 -0.36
N GLY A 131 17.38 -13.39 -0.74
CA GLY A 131 17.45 -12.03 -0.23
C GLY A 131 16.19 -11.24 -0.57
N ASN A 132 15.76 -11.32 -1.82
CA ASN A 132 14.54 -10.66 -2.28
C ASN A 132 13.28 -11.29 -1.64
N GLY A 133 13.22 -12.62 -1.53
CA GLY A 133 12.12 -13.33 -0.86
C GLY A 133 11.97 -12.95 0.62
N LYS A 134 13.07 -12.76 1.36
CA LYS A 134 13.03 -12.22 2.74
C LYS A 134 12.45 -10.82 2.79
N LYS A 135 12.85 -9.95 1.87
CA LYS A 135 12.34 -8.56 1.76
C LYS A 135 10.84 -8.57 1.46
N THR A 136 10.42 -9.40 0.50
CA THR A 136 9.01 -9.60 0.14
C THR A 136 8.20 -10.07 1.34
N SER A 137 8.69 -11.07 2.08
CA SER A 137 8.02 -11.59 3.28
C SER A 137 7.87 -10.52 4.37
N ALA A 138 8.90 -9.71 4.62
CA ALA A 138 8.84 -8.62 5.60
C ALA A 138 7.82 -7.54 5.21
N GLN A 139 7.81 -7.13 3.93
CA GLN A 139 6.84 -6.15 3.43
C GLN A 139 5.41 -6.68 3.47
N THR A 140 5.21 -7.97 3.21
CA THR A 140 3.88 -8.58 3.31
C THR A 140 3.39 -8.66 4.74
N LEU A 141 4.29 -8.87 5.70
CA LEU A 141 3.93 -8.80 7.11
C LEU A 141 3.44 -7.40 7.50
N ILE A 142 4.12 -6.36 7.02
CA ILE A 142 3.66 -4.97 7.20
C ILE A 142 2.28 -4.77 6.57
N LEU A 143 2.05 -5.28 5.36
CA LEU A 143 0.76 -5.19 4.69
C LEU A 143 -0.34 -5.93 5.47
N PHE A 144 -0.03 -7.10 6.03
CA PHE A 144 -0.91 -7.84 6.90
C PHE A 144 -1.26 -7.06 8.18
N GLU A 145 -0.27 -6.46 8.85
CA GLU A 145 -0.50 -5.62 10.03
C GLU A 145 -1.39 -4.40 9.73
N LEU A 146 -1.26 -3.81 8.53
CA LEU A 146 -2.08 -2.68 8.10
C LEU A 146 -3.51 -3.06 7.71
N THR A 147 -3.73 -4.28 7.24
CA THR A 147 -5.02 -4.71 6.66
C THR A 147 -5.79 -5.71 7.54
N GLY A 148 -5.08 -6.51 8.35
CA GLY A 148 -5.65 -7.61 9.13
C GLY A 148 -6.13 -8.79 8.27
N ASP A 149 -5.65 -8.92 7.02
CA ASP A 149 -6.14 -9.92 6.08
C ASP A 149 -5.45 -11.28 6.26
N GLU A 150 -6.12 -12.23 6.89
CA GLU A 150 -5.62 -13.58 7.15
C GLU A 150 -5.32 -14.38 5.86
N HIS A 151 -6.05 -14.11 4.77
CA HIS A 151 -5.79 -14.76 3.49
C HIS A 151 -4.44 -14.35 2.92
N LEU A 152 -4.07 -13.07 3.07
CA LEU A 152 -2.77 -12.56 2.67
C LEU A 152 -1.63 -13.30 3.41
N GLU A 153 -1.79 -13.53 4.71
CA GLU A 153 -0.80 -14.26 5.51
C GLU A 153 -0.65 -15.71 5.06
N ALA A 154 -1.74 -16.41 4.81
CA ALA A 154 -1.71 -17.78 4.28
C ALA A 154 -1.01 -17.85 2.91
N ARG A 155 -1.27 -16.89 2.02
CA ARG A 155 -0.61 -16.81 0.71
C ARG A 155 0.88 -16.49 0.83
N ARG A 156 1.26 -15.60 1.75
CA ARG A 156 2.65 -15.29 2.07
C ARG A 156 3.42 -16.53 2.49
N ILE A 157 2.85 -17.31 3.43
CA ILE A 157 3.47 -18.54 3.93
C ILE A 157 3.66 -19.55 2.80
N GLY A 158 2.63 -19.78 1.97
CA GLY A 158 2.72 -20.70 0.83
C GLY A 158 3.78 -20.28 -0.18
N TYR A 159 3.81 -19.00 -0.56
CA TYR A 159 4.82 -18.49 -1.50
C TYR A 159 6.24 -18.59 -0.94
N HIS A 160 6.44 -18.15 0.30
CA HIS A 160 7.77 -18.09 0.92
C HIS A 160 8.33 -19.49 1.22
N SER A 161 7.51 -20.41 1.71
CA SER A 161 7.93 -21.81 1.91
C SER A 161 8.28 -22.50 0.60
N GLY A 162 7.50 -22.30 -0.46
CA GLY A 162 7.82 -22.84 -1.79
C GLY A 162 9.15 -22.30 -2.33
N LEU A 163 9.43 -21.00 -2.13
CA LEU A 163 10.69 -20.39 -2.54
C LEU A 163 11.89 -20.91 -1.76
N ILE A 164 11.75 -21.10 -0.45
CA ILE A 164 12.80 -21.69 0.42
C ILE A 164 13.05 -23.14 0.04
N GLU A 165 12.01 -23.94 -0.16
CA GLU A 165 12.11 -25.34 -0.52
C GLU A 165 12.79 -25.52 -1.88
N LEU A 166 12.37 -24.75 -2.88
CA LEU A 166 13.01 -24.76 -4.22
C LEU A 166 14.50 -24.41 -4.10
N SER A 167 14.84 -23.36 -3.36
CA SER A 167 16.22 -22.91 -3.18
C SER A 167 17.07 -23.93 -2.42
N LYS A 168 16.51 -24.57 -1.38
CA LYS A 168 17.18 -25.59 -0.59
C LYS A 168 17.49 -26.84 -1.44
N ASN A 169 16.53 -27.28 -2.23
CA ASN A 169 16.69 -28.47 -3.07
C ASN A 169 17.67 -28.19 -4.21
N ILE A 170 17.65 -27.01 -4.84
CA ILE A 170 18.66 -26.62 -5.82
C ILE A 170 20.06 -26.65 -5.18
N LYS A 171 20.20 -26.12 -3.97
CA LYS A 171 21.48 -26.15 -3.26
C LYS A 171 21.95 -27.58 -2.98
N SER A 172 21.08 -28.46 -2.49
CA SER A 172 21.42 -29.88 -2.27
C SER A 172 21.89 -30.57 -3.54
N ILE A 173 21.21 -30.35 -4.68
CA ILE A 173 21.61 -30.91 -5.98
C ILE A 173 23.00 -30.43 -6.42
N ILE A 174 23.35 -29.19 -6.11
CA ILE A 174 24.66 -28.61 -6.38
C ILE A 174 25.73 -29.26 -5.50
N ASP A 175 25.45 -29.35 -4.19
CA ASP A 175 26.39 -29.92 -3.22
C ASP A 175 26.67 -31.40 -3.49
N ASP A 176 25.70 -32.14 -4.06
CA ASP A 176 25.83 -33.52 -4.49
C ASP A 176 26.60 -33.68 -5.82
N ASN A 177 27.12 -32.61 -6.40
CA ASN A 177 27.92 -32.58 -7.60
C ASN A 177 27.25 -33.18 -8.85
N ASN A 178 25.92 -33.07 -8.95
CA ASN A 178 25.11 -33.52 -10.06
C ASN A 178 25.40 -32.73 -11.35
N SER A 179 24.91 -33.26 -12.49
CA SER A 179 25.07 -32.57 -13.78
C SER A 179 24.13 -31.37 -13.93
N THR A 180 24.52 -30.42 -14.78
CA THR A 180 23.66 -29.27 -15.14
C THR A 180 22.32 -29.70 -15.72
N GLY A 181 22.27 -30.79 -16.45
CA GLY A 181 21.03 -31.36 -16.98
C GLY A 181 20.09 -31.88 -15.90
N PHE A 182 20.63 -32.54 -14.87
CA PHE A 182 19.81 -32.98 -13.73
C PHE A 182 19.18 -31.80 -12.97
N LEU A 183 19.99 -30.78 -12.73
CA LEU A 183 19.51 -29.57 -12.06
C LEU A 183 18.43 -28.84 -12.88
N LEU A 184 18.61 -28.72 -14.19
CA LEU A 184 17.64 -28.14 -15.10
C LEU A 184 16.32 -28.91 -15.08
N ASN A 185 16.37 -30.26 -15.18
CA ASN A 185 15.18 -31.10 -15.11
C ASN A 185 14.43 -30.93 -13.77
N TYR A 186 15.17 -30.86 -12.68
CA TYR A 186 14.56 -30.59 -11.36
C TYR A 186 13.81 -29.27 -11.34
N ILE A 187 14.42 -28.16 -11.81
CA ILE A 187 13.81 -26.84 -11.85
C ILE A 187 12.57 -26.86 -12.76
N ASP A 188 12.69 -27.38 -13.98
CA ASP A 188 11.59 -27.45 -14.94
C ASP A 188 10.39 -28.27 -14.41
N SER A 189 10.64 -29.31 -13.59
CA SER A 189 9.60 -30.14 -12.99
C SER A 189 8.88 -29.45 -11.81
N ASN A 190 9.57 -28.62 -11.03
CA ASN A 190 9.01 -27.96 -9.83
C ASN A 190 8.56 -26.52 -10.07
N MET A 191 8.98 -25.93 -11.19
CA MET A 191 8.59 -24.56 -11.56
C MET A 191 7.07 -24.36 -11.67
N PRO A 192 6.26 -25.28 -12.24
CA PRO A 192 4.82 -25.10 -12.36
C PRO A 192 4.12 -24.90 -11.02
N ASP A 193 4.51 -25.64 -9.98
CA ASP A 193 3.93 -25.51 -8.65
C ASP A 193 4.30 -24.18 -8.02
N PHE A 194 5.56 -23.76 -8.13
CA PHE A 194 6.00 -22.46 -7.68
C PHE A 194 5.25 -21.32 -8.40
N LEU A 195 5.09 -21.42 -9.73
CA LEU A 195 4.35 -20.43 -10.52
C LEU A 195 2.88 -20.34 -10.12
N THR A 196 2.29 -21.46 -9.71
CA THR A 196 0.92 -21.50 -9.22
C THR A 196 0.78 -20.72 -7.90
N HIS A 197 1.67 -20.96 -6.93
CA HIS A 197 1.71 -20.19 -5.68
C HIS A 197 1.97 -18.71 -5.93
N ASN A 198 2.91 -18.38 -6.81
CA ASN A 198 3.22 -17.01 -7.22
C ASN A 198 2.01 -16.31 -7.84
N LYS A 199 1.27 -16.99 -8.72
CA LYS A 199 0.06 -16.46 -9.36
C LYS A 199 -1.01 -16.09 -8.32
N TYR A 200 -1.32 -17.00 -7.40
CA TYR A 200 -2.32 -16.74 -6.37
C TYR A 200 -1.89 -15.62 -5.43
N TYR A 201 -0.62 -15.58 -5.07
CA TYR A 201 -0.06 -14.52 -4.24
C TYR A 201 -0.16 -13.15 -4.94
N LYS A 202 0.18 -13.06 -6.22
CA LYS A 202 0.03 -11.83 -7.02
C LYS A 202 -1.41 -11.35 -7.10
N ILE A 203 -2.36 -12.25 -7.29
CA ILE A 203 -3.79 -11.91 -7.34
C ILE A 203 -4.21 -11.22 -6.03
N GLU A 204 -3.79 -11.77 -4.90
CA GLU A 204 -4.08 -11.20 -3.58
C GLU A 204 -3.47 -9.80 -3.45
N ILE A 205 -2.18 -9.64 -3.77
CA ILE A 205 -1.49 -8.35 -3.70
C ILE A 205 -2.14 -7.31 -4.62
N VAL A 206 -2.53 -7.68 -5.84
CA VAL A 206 -3.19 -6.78 -6.80
C VAL A 206 -4.53 -6.27 -6.26
N SER A 207 -5.25 -7.08 -5.48
CA SER A 207 -6.53 -6.65 -4.88
C SER A 207 -6.36 -5.40 -4.00
N PHE A 208 -5.27 -5.29 -3.23
CA PHE A 208 -4.96 -4.12 -2.41
C PHE A 208 -4.59 -2.88 -3.23
N ILE A 209 -3.97 -3.07 -4.39
CA ILE A 209 -3.67 -1.97 -5.31
C ILE A 209 -4.96 -1.40 -5.92
N LEU A 210 -5.90 -2.28 -6.28
CA LEU A 210 -7.17 -1.92 -6.90
C LEU A 210 -8.20 -1.36 -5.91
N ALA A 211 -8.14 -1.77 -4.64
CA ALA A 211 -9.02 -1.26 -3.58
C ALA A 211 -8.83 0.24 -3.30
N LYS A 212 -7.81 0.88 -3.93
CA LYS A 212 -7.60 2.33 -3.90
C LYS A 212 -8.70 3.14 -4.63
N LYS A 213 -9.47 2.49 -5.51
CA LYS A 213 -10.57 3.13 -6.24
C LYS A 213 -11.82 3.18 -5.40
#